data_5e942388dd13f676ff253892f109b41d
#
_entry.id   5e942388dd13f676ff253892f109b41d
#
_cell.length_a   1.000
_cell.length_b   1.000
_cell.length_c   1.000
_cell.angle_alpha   90.00
_cell.angle_beta   90.00
_cell.angle_gamma   90.00
#
_symmetry.space_group_name_H-M   'P 1'
#
loop_
_entity.id
_entity.type
_entity.pdbx_description
1 polymer ?
#
loop_
_entity_poly.entity_id
_entity_poly.type
_entity_poly.pdbx_seq_one_letter_code
_entity_poly.pdbx_strand_id
1 'polypeptide(L)'
;DINFPDVKSGKWYYNDVQKGVAAGFISGKSNGDFAPDAKITRQETAVMLSRIVPTSGSNDTLKVYSDYKNVEYWAETALEKITAKGYLGAYNDGKLHPKDNLTRGQAAKILTLVLQKETIDKNNKRIVAHDGSDIVLKDTIYSNNMTIDATAKDDVITFSNCVILGSLKVNGGKSGSDRGVALLNSR
;
A
#
# COMPACT_ATOMS: atom_id res chain seq x y z
N ASP A 1 7.95 10.80 -15.49
CA ASP A 1 8.57 9.46 -15.64
C ASP A 1 9.69 9.33 -14.63
N ILE A 2 9.55 8.38 -13.71
CA ILE A 2 10.63 8.06 -12.77
C ILE A 2 11.59 7.16 -13.52
N ASN A 3 12.81 7.64 -13.72
CA ASN A 3 13.80 6.96 -14.52
C ASN A 3 14.88 6.35 -13.64
N PHE A 4 14.82 5.03 -13.47
CA PHE A 4 15.93 4.28 -12.86
C PHE A 4 16.93 3.93 -13.95
N PRO A 5 18.23 4.27 -13.79
CA PRO A 5 19.24 4.02 -14.82
C PRO A 5 19.38 2.55 -15.24
N ASP A 6 19.05 1.63 -14.34
CA ASP A 6 19.14 0.18 -14.50
C ASP A 6 17.82 -0.47 -14.99
N VAL A 7 16.72 0.28 -15.08
CA VAL A 7 15.44 -0.19 -15.62
C VAL A 7 15.31 0.23 -17.07
N LYS A 8 15.76 -0.64 -17.97
CA LYS A 8 15.79 -0.35 -19.41
C LYS A 8 14.43 -0.61 -20.05
N SER A 9 14.02 0.29 -20.97
CA SER A 9 12.85 0.08 -21.85
C SER A 9 13.03 -1.20 -22.66
N GLY A 10 11.94 -1.94 -22.87
CA GLY A 10 11.96 -3.22 -23.57
C GLY A 10 12.24 -4.45 -22.71
N LYS A 11 12.57 -4.28 -21.44
CA LYS A 11 12.61 -5.39 -20.47
C LYS A 11 11.21 -5.76 -20.02
N TRP A 12 10.97 -7.04 -19.75
CA TRP A 12 9.66 -7.57 -19.39
C TRP A 12 9.06 -6.91 -18.16
N TYR A 13 9.88 -6.47 -17.22
CA TYR A 13 9.46 -5.80 -15.97
C TYR A 13 9.28 -4.29 -16.12
N TYR A 14 9.70 -3.66 -17.21
CA TYR A 14 9.75 -2.20 -17.34
C TYR A 14 8.41 -1.51 -17.02
N ASN A 15 7.35 -1.95 -17.69
CA ASN A 15 6.02 -1.36 -17.52
C ASN A 15 5.46 -1.57 -16.11
N ASP A 16 5.76 -2.70 -15.49
CA ASP A 16 5.27 -3.01 -14.15
C ASP A 16 6.01 -2.20 -13.07
N VAL A 17 7.33 -2.00 -13.26
CA VAL A 17 8.09 -1.08 -12.40
C VAL A 17 7.55 0.34 -12.51
N GLN A 18 7.33 0.87 -13.73
CA GLN A 18 6.78 2.21 -13.94
C GLN A 18 5.42 2.38 -13.28
N LYS A 19 4.52 1.42 -13.45
CA LYS A 19 3.20 1.42 -12.80
C LYS A 19 3.30 1.38 -11.27
N GLY A 20 4.15 0.51 -10.75
CA GLY A 20 4.34 0.36 -9.32
C GLY A 20 4.91 1.62 -8.66
N VAL A 21 5.83 2.30 -9.35
CA VAL A 21 6.38 3.57 -8.89
C VAL A 21 5.34 4.69 -8.98
N ALA A 22 4.61 4.78 -10.09
CA ALA A 22 3.54 5.76 -10.26
C ALA A 22 2.43 5.59 -9.21
N ALA A 23 2.14 4.35 -8.82
CA ALA A 23 1.20 4.03 -7.74
C ALA A 23 1.78 4.24 -6.32
N GLY A 24 3.07 4.55 -6.20
CA GLY A 24 3.72 4.88 -4.93
C GLY A 24 4.06 3.69 -4.02
N PHE A 25 3.88 2.45 -4.45
CA PHE A 25 4.21 1.29 -3.62
C PHE A 25 5.59 0.67 -3.92
N ILE A 26 6.22 1.04 -5.01
CA ILE A 26 7.60 0.70 -5.35
C ILE A 26 8.46 1.96 -5.31
N SER A 27 9.67 1.85 -4.78
CA SER A 27 10.69 2.89 -4.83
C SER A 27 12.05 2.28 -5.14
N GLY A 28 12.95 3.07 -5.69
CA GLY A 28 14.33 2.68 -5.89
C GLY A 28 15.14 2.65 -4.57
N LYS A 29 16.38 2.26 -4.70
CA LYS A 29 17.37 2.26 -3.62
C LYS A 29 17.97 3.66 -3.43
N SER A 30 18.69 3.87 -2.33
CA SER A 30 19.32 5.15 -2.00
C SER A 30 20.39 5.61 -3.00
N ASN A 31 20.95 4.69 -3.77
CA ASN A 31 21.91 4.98 -4.84
C ASN A 31 21.24 5.40 -6.16
N GLY A 32 19.91 5.46 -6.21
CA GLY A 32 19.14 5.83 -7.41
C GLY A 32 18.81 4.68 -8.36
N ASP A 33 19.24 3.45 -8.07
CA ASP A 33 18.90 2.25 -8.85
C ASP A 33 17.61 1.60 -8.32
N PHE A 34 16.99 0.79 -9.15
CA PHE A 34 15.89 -0.10 -8.76
C PHE A 34 16.38 -1.50 -8.39
N ALA A 35 17.44 -1.96 -9.04
CA ALA A 35 18.02 -3.29 -8.94
C ALA A 35 17.03 -4.42 -9.26
N PRO A 36 16.50 -4.50 -10.50
CA PRO A 36 15.40 -5.40 -10.87
C PRO A 36 15.74 -6.88 -10.74
N ASP A 37 17.01 -7.24 -10.84
CA ASP A 37 17.50 -8.62 -10.76
C ASP A 37 18.00 -8.99 -9.35
N ALA A 38 17.96 -8.06 -8.40
CA ALA A 38 18.35 -8.32 -7.03
C ALA A 38 17.28 -9.11 -6.27
N LYS A 39 17.72 -9.92 -5.31
CA LYS A 39 16.79 -10.55 -4.37
C LYS A 39 16.23 -9.49 -3.41
N ILE A 40 14.98 -9.64 -3.04
CA ILE A 40 14.32 -8.76 -2.08
C ILE A 40 14.42 -9.34 -0.67
N THR A 41 14.74 -8.50 0.30
CA THR A 41 14.76 -8.89 1.70
C THR A 41 13.38 -8.84 2.34
N ARG A 42 13.24 -9.48 3.50
CA ARG A 42 11.98 -9.48 4.27
C ARG A 42 11.56 -8.08 4.70
N GLN A 43 12.51 -7.25 5.14
CA GLN A 43 12.20 -5.85 5.50
C GLN A 43 11.82 -4.99 4.29
N GLU A 44 12.46 -5.16 3.13
CA GLU A 44 12.06 -4.47 1.89
C GLU A 44 10.65 -4.91 1.45
N THR A 45 10.35 -6.20 1.56
CA THR A 45 9.00 -6.73 1.30
C THR A 45 7.96 -6.11 2.23
N ALA A 46 8.28 -5.96 3.52
CA ALA A 46 7.39 -5.31 4.48
C ALA A 46 7.08 -3.85 4.08
N VAL A 47 8.08 -3.10 3.62
CA VAL A 47 7.88 -1.74 3.14
C VAL A 47 6.95 -1.70 1.92
N MET A 48 7.15 -2.58 0.94
CA MET A 48 6.26 -2.66 -0.23
C MET A 48 4.83 -3.00 0.20
N LEU A 49 4.65 -4.02 1.05
CA LEU A 49 3.33 -4.42 1.54
C LEU A 49 2.65 -3.31 2.35
N SER A 50 3.39 -2.62 3.22
CA SER A 50 2.82 -1.54 4.04
C SER A 50 2.30 -0.36 3.22
N ARG A 51 2.71 -0.27 1.96
CA ARG A 51 2.22 0.73 1.00
C ARG A 51 1.02 0.25 0.20
N ILE A 52 0.75 -1.05 0.15
CA ILE A 52 -0.34 -1.65 -0.63
C ILE A 52 -1.53 -1.97 0.27
N VAL A 53 -1.27 -2.50 1.48
CA VAL A 53 -2.34 -2.91 2.38
C VAL A 53 -2.71 -1.78 3.35
N PRO A 54 -4.00 -1.63 3.68
CA PRO A 54 -4.44 -0.69 4.70
C PRO A 54 -3.82 -1.05 6.05
N THR A 55 -3.10 -0.11 6.66
CA THR A 55 -2.46 -0.32 7.95
C THR A 55 -2.76 0.85 8.87
N SER A 56 -3.33 0.58 10.04
CA SER A 56 -3.59 1.56 11.08
C SER A 56 -2.75 1.27 12.32
N GLY A 57 -2.29 2.32 12.97
CA GLY A 57 -1.56 2.22 14.23
C GLY A 57 -0.08 1.82 14.06
N SER A 58 0.68 2.12 15.08
CA SER A 58 2.01 1.57 15.34
C SER A 58 1.95 1.03 16.77
N ASN A 59 2.28 -0.22 16.94
CA ASN A 59 2.44 -0.82 18.25
C ASN A 59 3.88 -1.32 18.32
N ASP A 60 4.60 -1.06 19.37
CA ASP A 60 5.98 -1.52 19.65
C ASP A 60 6.15 -3.06 19.55
N THR A 61 5.60 -3.68 18.51
CA THR A 61 5.50 -5.13 18.37
C THR A 61 6.80 -5.79 17.99
N LEU A 62 7.77 -5.04 17.44
CA LEU A 62 9.05 -5.62 17.03
C LEU A 62 9.95 -5.96 18.21
N LYS A 63 9.83 -5.28 19.34
CA LYS A 63 10.70 -5.49 20.50
C LYS A 63 10.60 -6.87 21.15
N VAL A 64 9.56 -7.63 20.84
CA VAL A 64 9.42 -9.02 21.30
C VAL A 64 10.38 -9.99 20.60
N TYR A 65 10.95 -9.57 19.46
CA TYR A 65 11.87 -10.39 18.69
C TYR A 65 13.31 -10.04 19.04
N SER A 66 14.13 -11.06 19.33
CA SER A 66 15.50 -10.86 19.83
C SER A 66 16.42 -10.16 18.83
N ASP A 67 16.10 -10.23 17.54
CA ASP A 67 16.87 -9.62 16.45
C ASP A 67 16.25 -8.32 15.90
N TYR A 68 15.31 -7.69 16.63
CA TYR A 68 14.65 -6.47 16.16
C TYR A 68 15.64 -5.33 15.87
N LYS A 69 16.76 -5.28 16.58
CA LYS A 69 17.83 -4.28 16.34
C LYS A 69 18.54 -4.41 14.98
N ASN A 70 18.33 -5.54 14.29
CA ASN A 70 18.86 -5.74 12.93
C ASN A 70 17.96 -5.13 11.86
N VAL A 71 16.76 -4.66 12.23
CA VAL A 71 15.87 -3.93 11.34
C VAL A 71 16.47 -2.56 11.04
N GLU A 72 16.50 -2.20 9.76
CA GLU A 72 16.94 -0.87 9.36
C GLU A 72 15.87 0.16 9.73
N TYR A 73 16.27 1.34 10.18
CA TYR A 73 15.38 2.40 10.64
C TYR A 73 14.24 2.73 9.65
N TRP A 74 14.55 2.77 8.35
CA TRP A 74 13.55 3.03 7.31
C TRP A 74 12.48 1.95 7.16
N ALA A 75 12.72 0.75 7.68
CA ALA A 75 11.82 -0.39 7.59
C ALA A 75 11.03 -0.67 8.89
N GLU A 76 11.41 -0.08 10.02
CA GLU A 76 10.83 -0.37 11.34
C GLU A 76 9.30 -0.26 11.33
N THR A 77 8.77 0.92 11.03
CA THR A 77 7.32 1.16 11.02
C THR A 77 6.56 0.23 10.06
N ALA A 78 7.14 -0.04 8.90
CA ALA A 78 6.53 -0.94 7.92
C ALA A 78 6.51 -2.37 8.43
N LEU A 79 7.63 -2.84 8.99
CA LEU A 79 7.75 -4.20 9.51
C LEU A 79 6.82 -4.42 10.71
N GLU A 80 6.70 -3.43 11.62
CA GLU A 80 5.71 -3.46 12.70
C GLU A 80 4.29 -3.69 12.19
N LYS A 81 3.84 -2.84 11.27
CA LYS A 81 2.50 -2.90 10.71
C LYS A 81 2.20 -4.25 10.04
N ILE A 82 3.14 -4.73 9.24
CA ILE A 82 3.01 -5.97 8.48
C ILE A 82 3.08 -7.20 9.40
N THR A 83 3.90 -7.15 10.44
CA THR A 83 3.98 -8.20 11.48
C THR A 83 2.70 -8.21 12.33
N ALA A 84 2.19 -7.07 12.74
CA ALA A 84 0.93 -6.96 13.48
C ALA A 84 -0.26 -7.53 12.69
N LYS A 85 -0.28 -7.38 11.38
CA LYS A 85 -1.28 -8.01 10.49
C LYS A 85 -1.04 -9.52 10.29
N GLY A 86 0.11 -10.04 10.70
CA GLY A 86 0.48 -11.45 10.57
C GLY A 86 0.84 -11.87 9.14
N TYR A 87 1.29 -10.94 8.28
CA TYR A 87 1.78 -11.26 6.93
C TYR A 87 3.23 -11.71 6.92
N LEU A 88 4.04 -11.10 7.78
CA LEU A 88 5.39 -11.51 8.09
C LEU A 88 5.46 -11.78 9.60
N GLY A 89 6.02 -12.92 9.97
CA GLY A 89 6.21 -13.31 11.38
C GLY A 89 7.61 -13.85 11.61
N ALA A 90 7.86 -14.24 12.85
CA ALA A 90 9.08 -14.91 13.22
C ALA A 90 9.20 -16.30 12.57
N TYR A 91 10.43 -16.77 12.46
CA TYR A 91 10.75 -18.16 12.16
C TYR A 91 10.66 -19.03 13.44
N ASN A 92 10.92 -20.33 13.31
CA ASN A 92 10.89 -21.26 14.44
C ASN A 92 11.92 -20.94 15.53
N ASP A 93 12.95 -20.16 15.21
CA ASP A 93 13.95 -19.66 16.16
C ASP A 93 13.51 -18.40 16.92
N GLY A 94 12.29 -17.93 16.69
CA GLY A 94 11.73 -16.73 17.31
C GLY A 94 12.26 -15.40 16.76
N LYS A 95 12.97 -15.42 15.63
CA LYS A 95 13.57 -14.22 15.03
C LYS A 95 12.84 -13.79 13.75
N LEU A 96 12.92 -12.51 13.44
CA LEU A 96 12.33 -11.93 12.22
C LEU A 96 13.20 -12.13 10.98
N HIS A 97 14.51 -12.20 11.14
CA HIS A 97 15.48 -12.22 10.04
C HIS A 97 15.24 -11.12 8.98
N PRO A 98 15.22 -9.83 9.36
CA PRO A 98 14.76 -8.75 8.49
C PRO A 98 15.58 -8.60 7.20
N LYS A 99 16.88 -8.96 7.24
CA LYS A 99 17.82 -8.86 6.12
C LYS A 99 17.90 -10.12 5.25
N ASP A 100 17.23 -11.20 5.64
CA ASP A 100 17.20 -12.41 4.84
C ASP A 100 16.32 -12.25 3.60
N ASN A 101 16.72 -12.89 2.51
CA ASN A 101 15.96 -12.87 1.28
C ASN A 101 14.68 -13.69 1.41
N LEU A 102 13.61 -13.18 0.80
CA LEU A 102 12.35 -13.88 0.74
C LEU A 102 12.43 -15.06 -0.23
N THR A 103 11.99 -16.25 0.21
CA THR A 103 11.83 -17.40 -0.68
C THR A 103 10.53 -17.33 -1.47
N ARG A 104 10.45 -18.06 -2.59
CA ARG A 104 9.20 -18.17 -3.38
C ARG A 104 8.02 -18.69 -2.56
N GLY A 105 8.25 -19.68 -1.67
CA GLY A 105 7.21 -20.22 -0.79
C GLY A 105 6.70 -19.18 0.21
N GLN A 106 7.60 -18.39 0.79
CA GLN A 106 7.23 -17.29 1.67
C GLN A 106 6.47 -16.21 0.93
N ALA A 107 6.89 -15.83 -0.28
CA ALA A 107 6.17 -14.89 -1.12
C ALA A 107 4.74 -15.39 -1.44
N ALA A 108 4.59 -16.64 -1.83
CA ALA A 108 3.28 -17.26 -2.09
C ALA A 108 2.37 -17.21 -0.84
N LYS A 109 2.91 -17.55 0.34
CA LYS A 109 2.17 -17.46 1.61
C LYS A 109 1.69 -16.03 1.89
N ILE A 110 2.57 -15.04 1.74
CA ILE A 110 2.22 -13.63 1.97
C ILE A 110 1.10 -13.18 1.02
N LEU A 111 1.23 -13.46 -0.27
CA LEU A 111 0.21 -13.10 -1.27
C LEU A 111 -1.13 -13.76 -0.95
N THR A 112 -1.13 -15.04 -0.56
CA THR A 112 -2.35 -15.74 -0.15
C THR A 112 -2.99 -15.08 1.07
N LEU A 113 -2.21 -14.72 2.08
CA LEU A 113 -2.71 -14.04 3.27
C LEU A 113 -3.29 -12.66 2.96
N VAL A 114 -2.65 -11.89 2.08
CA VAL A 114 -3.18 -10.60 1.63
C VAL A 114 -4.52 -10.79 0.92
N LEU A 115 -4.62 -11.73 -0.01
CA LEU A 115 -5.85 -12.00 -0.75
C LEU A 115 -6.99 -12.51 0.14
N GLN A 116 -6.69 -13.18 1.25
CA GLN A 116 -7.67 -13.70 2.19
C GLN A 116 -8.12 -12.67 3.24
N LYS A 117 -7.20 -11.82 3.70
CA LYS A 117 -7.46 -10.91 4.82
C LYS A 117 -7.89 -9.51 4.41
N GLU A 118 -7.49 -9.05 3.23
CA GLU A 118 -7.82 -7.71 2.78
C GLU A 118 -9.09 -7.71 1.93
N THR A 119 -9.93 -6.72 2.17
CA THR A 119 -11.08 -6.46 1.29
C THR A 119 -10.58 -5.81 0.02
N ILE A 120 -10.71 -6.49 -1.10
CA ILE A 120 -10.28 -6.01 -2.41
C ILE A 120 -11.50 -5.80 -3.30
N ASP A 121 -11.81 -4.55 -3.63
CA ASP A 121 -12.82 -4.22 -4.63
C ASP A 121 -12.14 -4.15 -6.02
N LYS A 122 -12.49 -5.11 -6.88
CA LYS A 122 -11.92 -5.26 -8.23
C LYS A 122 -12.76 -4.59 -9.31
N ASN A 123 -13.84 -3.93 -8.95
CA ASN A 123 -14.71 -3.26 -9.90
C ASN A 123 -14.28 -1.80 -10.08
N ASN A 124 -14.58 -1.24 -11.25
CA ASN A 124 -14.61 0.21 -11.38
C ASN A 124 -15.73 0.74 -10.52
N LYS A 125 -15.42 1.60 -9.58
CA LYS A 125 -16.39 2.12 -8.63
C LYS A 125 -16.82 3.52 -9.01
N ARG A 126 -18.12 3.72 -9.02
CA ARG A 126 -18.72 5.05 -9.10
C ARG A 126 -19.51 5.31 -7.82
N ILE A 127 -19.20 6.38 -7.16
CA ILE A 127 -19.89 6.84 -5.95
C ILE A 127 -20.59 8.14 -6.32
N VAL A 128 -21.89 8.17 -6.10
CA VAL A 128 -22.71 9.37 -6.32
C VAL A 128 -23.25 9.77 -4.96
N ALA A 129 -22.78 10.89 -4.45
CA ALA A 129 -23.33 11.50 -3.25
C ALA A 129 -24.39 12.53 -3.68
N HIS A 130 -25.60 12.43 -3.16
CA HIS A 130 -26.72 13.21 -3.69
C HIS A 130 -27.84 13.54 -2.69
N ASP A 131 -27.69 13.19 -1.42
CA ASP A 131 -28.75 13.38 -0.42
C ASP A 131 -28.31 14.15 0.85
N GLY A 132 -27.09 14.67 0.86
CA GLY A 132 -26.53 15.36 2.02
C GLY A 132 -25.97 14.40 3.09
N SER A 133 -25.86 13.12 2.79
CA SER A 133 -25.30 12.13 3.71
C SER A 133 -23.81 11.93 3.49
N ASP A 134 -23.03 11.89 4.57
CA ASP A 134 -21.62 11.55 4.52
C ASP A 134 -21.44 10.07 4.17
N ILE A 135 -20.56 9.80 3.23
CA ILE A 135 -20.16 8.44 2.83
C ILE A 135 -18.80 8.14 3.41
N VAL A 136 -18.70 7.07 4.20
CA VAL A 136 -17.42 6.61 4.76
C VAL A 136 -17.06 5.24 4.21
N LEU A 137 -15.94 5.18 3.49
CA LEU A 137 -15.34 3.96 2.97
C LEU A 137 -14.16 3.58 3.85
N LYS A 138 -14.08 2.31 4.26
CA LYS A 138 -13.07 1.86 5.23
C LYS A 138 -12.36 0.60 4.79
N ASP A 139 -11.09 0.50 5.19
CA ASP A 139 -10.29 -0.74 5.20
C ASP A 139 -10.35 -1.53 3.89
N THR A 140 -10.33 -0.85 2.74
CA THR A 140 -10.53 -1.49 1.43
C THR A 140 -9.43 -1.12 0.46
N ILE A 141 -8.96 -2.10 -0.32
CA ILE A 141 -8.09 -1.91 -1.47
C ILE A 141 -8.95 -1.83 -2.73
N TYR A 142 -8.98 -0.67 -3.38
CA TYR A 142 -9.65 -0.49 -4.66
C TYR A 142 -8.62 -0.70 -5.77
N SER A 143 -8.71 -1.82 -6.48
CA SER A 143 -7.70 -2.21 -7.48
C SER A 143 -7.91 -1.58 -8.86
N ASN A 144 -9.10 -1.01 -9.09
CA ASN A 144 -9.47 -0.35 -10.35
C ASN A 144 -9.80 1.13 -10.17
N ASN A 145 -10.17 1.77 -11.27
CA ASN A 145 -10.49 3.20 -11.27
C ASN A 145 -11.74 3.50 -10.45
N MET A 146 -11.70 4.64 -9.78
CA MET A 146 -12.82 5.14 -9.00
C MET A 146 -13.24 6.52 -9.51
N THR A 147 -14.55 6.72 -9.65
CA THR A 147 -15.14 8.02 -9.94
C THR A 147 -16.04 8.43 -8.78
N ILE A 148 -15.85 9.63 -8.31
CA ILE A 148 -16.72 10.27 -7.31
C ILE A 148 -17.46 11.40 -7.98
N ASP A 149 -18.77 11.36 -7.92
CA ASP A 149 -19.66 12.44 -8.34
C ASP A 149 -20.28 13.08 -7.08
N ALA A 150 -19.63 14.09 -6.53
CA ALA A 150 -20.13 14.87 -5.42
C ALA A 150 -21.05 15.98 -5.98
N THR A 151 -22.31 15.69 -6.18
CA THR A 151 -23.27 16.59 -6.85
C THR A 151 -24.19 17.32 -5.88
N ALA A 152 -24.41 16.78 -4.70
CA ALA A 152 -25.23 17.42 -3.69
C ALA A 152 -24.45 18.46 -2.88
N LYS A 153 -25.17 19.35 -2.23
CA LYS A 153 -24.61 20.34 -1.31
C LYS A 153 -24.24 19.65 0.00
N ASP A 154 -23.08 19.96 0.51
CA ASP A 154 -22.61 19.54 1.83
C ASP A 154 -22.27 18.03 1.98
N ASP A 155 -22.09 17.29 0.87
CA ASP A 155 -21.63 15.91 0.93
C ASP A 155 -20.12 15.82 1.22
N VAL A 156 -19.76 14.97 2.17
CA VAL A 156 -18.36 14.58 2.43
C VAL A 156 -18.17 13.09 2.19
N ILE A 157 -17.20 12.75 1.35
CA ILE A 157 -16.82 11.36 1.11
C ILE A 157 -15.47 11.12 1.77
N THR A 158 -15.47 10.28 2.79
CA THR A 158 -14.28 9.98 3.59
C THR A 158 -13.75 8.60 3.22
N PHE A 159 -12.48 8.52 2.85
CA PHE A 159 -11.72 7.29 2.78
C PHE A 159 -10.92 7.14 4.06
N SER A 160 -11.20 6.10 4.83
CA SER A 160 -10.49 5.80 6.06
C SER A 160 -9.71 4.51 5.90
N ASN A 161 -8.39 4.59 5.96
CA ASN A 161 -7.50 3.44 5.84
C ASN A 161 -7.72 2.64 4.53
N CYS A 162 -7.94 3.34 3.42
CA CYS A 162 -8.12 2.75 2.10
C CYS A 162 -6.87 2.89 1.23
N VAL A 163 -6.73 2.02 0.26
CA VAL A 163 -5.71 2.11 -0.80
C VAL A 163 -6.39 2.10 -2.16
N ILE A 164 -6.07 3.06 -3.01
CA ILE A 164 -6.61 3.17 -4.36
C ILE A 164 -5.46 2.96 -5.33
N LEU A 165 -5.41 1.79 -5.96
CA LEU A 165 -4.36 1.42 -6.91
C LEU A 165 -4.63 1.93 -8.33
N GLY A 166 -5.89 2.25 -8.62
CA GLY A 166 -6.32 2.87 -9.87
C GLY A 166 -6.34 4.39 -9.82
N SER A 167 -6.91 5.00 -10.86
CA SER A 167 -7.13 6.44 -10.89
C SER A 167 -8.34 6.84 -10.06
N LEU A 168 -8.19 7.89 -9.25
CA LEU A 168 -9.30 8.54 -8.56
C LEU A 168 -9.71 9.80 -9.34
N LYS A 169 -10.93 9.81 -9.87
CA LYS A 169 -11.53 10.98 -10.53
C LYS A 169 -12.63 11.55 -9.64
N VAL A 170 -12.51 12.82 -9.30
CA VAL A 170 -13.54 13.53 -8.54
C VAL A 170 -14.23 14.52 -9.47
N ASN A 171 -15.52 14.34 -9.66
CA ASN A 171 -16.38 15.26 -10.42
C ASN A 171 -17.27 16.02 -9.44
N GLY A 172 -17.35 17.32 -9.59
CA GLY A 172 -18.32 18.12 -8.86
C GLY A 172 -17.74 19.27 -8.07
N GLY A 173 -18.63 20.06 -7.53
CA GLY A 173 -18.34 21.24 -6.70
C GLY A 173 -18.32 22.53 -7.50
N LYS A 174 -19.28 23.43 -7.23
CA LYS A 174 -19.10 24.85 -7.52
C LYS A 174 -18.17 25.44 -6.45
N SER A 175 -17.32 26.38 -6.82
CA SER A 175 -16.50 27.15 -5.88
C SER A 175 -17.33 27.69 -4.72
N GLY A 176 -16.90 27.46 -3.48
CA GLY A 176 -17.58 27.96 -2.26
C GLY A 176 -18.56 27.00 -1.60
N SER A 177 -18.53 25.70 -1.90
CA SER A 177 -19.30 24.69 -1.18
C SER A 177 -18.41 23.87 -0.22
N ASP A 178 -18.95 23.46 0.92
CA ASP A 178 -18.27 22.60 1.92
C ASP A 178 -18.15 21.13 1.49
N ARG A 179 -18.16 20.88 0.19
CA ARG A 179 -18.01 19.56 -0.39
C ARG A 179 -16.56 19.11 -0.35
N GLY A 180 -16.31 17.88 -0.02
CA GLY A 180 -14.95 17.41 0.04
C GLY A 180 -14.77 15.91 -0.09
N VAL A 181 -13.55 15.53 -0.43
CA VAL A 181 -13.05 14.17 -0.28
C VAL A 181 -11.97 14.21 0.79
N ALA A 182 -12.18 13.46 1.87
CA ALA A 182 -11.23 13.34 2.94
C ALA A 182 -10.47 12.01 2.84
N LEU A 183 -9.15 12.07 2.89
CA LEU A 183 -8.28 10.90 2.92
C LEU A 183 -7.67 10.76 4.31
N LEU A 184 -8.21 9.83 5.11
CA LEU A 184 -7.71 9.53 6.45
C LEU A 184 -6.88 8.25 6.39
N ASN A 185 -5.56 8.37 6.59
CA ASN A 185 -4.63 7.24 6.46
C ASN A 185 -4.79 6.46 5.13
N SER A 186 -5.27 7.13 4.07
CA SER A 186 -5.55 6.55 2.76
C SER A 186 -4.63 7.12 1.69
N ARG A 187 -4.43 6.37 0.63
CA ARG A 187 -3.60 6.75 -0.51
C ARG A 187 -4.08 6.08 -1.80
#